data_dd667b4291ec0787f3f0ba487b558f5e
#
_entry.id   dd667b4291ec0787f3f0ba487b558f5e
#
_cell.length_a   1.000
_cell.length_b   1.000
_cell.length_c   1.000
_cell.angle_alpha   90.00
_cell.angle_beta   90.00
_cell.angle_gamma   90.00
#
_symmetry.space_group_name_H-M   'P 1'
#
loop_
_entity.id
_entity.type
_entity.pdbx_description
1 polymer ?
#
loop_
_entity_poly.entity_id
_entity_poly.type
_entity_poly.pdbx_seq_one_letter_code
_entity_poly.pdbx_strand_id
1 'polypeptide(L)'
;SRGLGDVYKRQTPDRAALFAVQTPQCFCRNLYWKALEAVQGEKVHLVTDDCSLFELAGLPVHLTQGDYANLKITTKEDLPAAAQNKGENTMRIGHGYDVHRLVEGRKLIMGGVTIPYEKGLLGHSDADVLLHAVSDALLGAAALGDIGKHFPDTDPRYEGADSLMLLREVGRLLDETGYTVGNIDATVLCQAPKLAPHIPAMRQNIANALGLALDDVSVKATTEEHLGFTGEGLGIAAHAVALIEKK
;
A
#
# COMPACT_ATOMS: atom_id res chain seq x y z
N SER A 1 11.27 -28.40 35.54
CA SER A 1 12.67 -27.96 35.47
C SER A 1 13.50 -29.14 34.99
N ARG A 2 13.85 -29.17 33.71
CA ARG A 2 14.92 -30.06 33.26
C ARG A 2 16.21 -29.41 33.71
N GLY A 3 16.87 -30.02 34.68
CA GLY A 3 18.18 -29.60 35.15
C GLY A 3 19.13 -29.53 33.95
N LEU A 4 19.90 -28.45 33.87
CA LEU A 4 21.08 -28.39 33.04
C LEU A 4 22.04 -29.44 33.59
N GLY A 5 21.98 -30.67 33.02
CA GLY A 5 23.01 -31.70 33.24
C GLY A 5 24.32 -31.12 32.69
N ASP A 6 25.42 -31.47 33.33
CA ASP A 6 26.74 -31.03 32.94
C ASP A 6 26.96 -31.25 31.44
N VAL A 7 26.99 -30.14 30.67
CA VAL A 7 27.27 -30.17 29.21
C VAL A 7 28.77 -30.30 29.07
N TYR A 8 29.29 -31.49 28.90
CA TYR A 8 30.70 -31.69 28.56
C TYR A 8 30.94 -31.34 27.12
N LYS A 9 31.81 -30.39 26.87
CA LYS A 9 32.29 -30.04 25.55
C LYS A 9 33.15 -31.21 25.02
N ARG A 10 32.60 -32.01 24.09
CA ARG A 10 33.28 -33.19 23.52
C ARG A 10 34.31 -32.82 22.45
N GLN A 11 34.07 -31.78 21.67
CA GLN A 11 34.95 -31.26 20.63
C GLN A 11 34.61 -29.82 20.27
N THR A 12 35.53 -29.15 19.58
CA THR A 12 35.32 -27.83 18.98
C THR A 12 35.46 -28.01 17.46
N PRO A 13 34.35 -28.11 16.71
CA PRO A 13 34.42 -28.15 15.27
C PRO A 13 34.92 -26.82 14.72
N ASP A 14 35.52 -26.86 13.54
CA ASP A 14 35.94 -25.67 12.82
C ASP A 14 34.67 -24.84 12.49
N ARG A 15 34.64 -23.59 12.93
CA ARG A 15 33.52 -22.67 12.70
C ARG A 15 33.27 -22.44 11.21
N ALA A 16 34.29 -22.46 10.37
CA ALA A 16 34.17 -22.28 8.93
C ALA A 16 33.45 -23.43 8.23
N ALA A 17 33.38 -24.60 8.88
CA ALA A 17 32.69 -25.78 8.37
C ALA A 17 31.25 -25.94 8.91
N LEU A 18 30.77 -25.00 9.72
CA LEU A 18 29.42 -25.04 10.29
C LEU A 18 28.46 -24.14 9.51
N PHE A 19 27.36 -24.74 9.09
CA PHE A 19 26.28 -24.04 8.39
C PHE A 19 24.96 -24.25 9.11
N ALA A 20 24.17 -23.18 9.26
CA ALA A 20 22.80 -23.27 9.72
C ALA A 20 21.90 -23.55 8.51
N VAL A 21 21.42 -24.78 8.40
CA VAL A 21 20.59 -25.20 7.26
C VAL A 21 19.15 -24.73 7.46
N GLN A 22 18.60 -24.09 6.43
CA GLN A 22 17.23 -23.57 6.40
C GLN A 22 16.28 -24.52 5.65
N THR A 23 15.00 -24.25 5.75
CA THR A 23 13.94 -24.85 4.94
C THR A 23 13.38 -23.80 3.96
N PRO A 24 12.83 -24.21 2.77
CA PRO A 24 12.63 -25.59 2.32
C PRO A 24 13.92 -26.29 1.90
N GLN A 25 13.94 -27.62 2.02
CA GLN A 25 14.99 -28.49 1.50
C GLN A 25 14.44 -29.25 0.29
N CYS A 26 15.15 -29.24 -0.82
CA CYS A 26 14.69 -29.83 -2.08
C CYS A 26 15.56 -31.02 -2.50
N PHE A 27 14.94 -32.14 -2.84
CA PHE A 27 15.63 -33.38 -3.20
C PHE A 27 15.04 -33.99 -4.46
N CYS A 28 15.91 -34.66 -5.23
CA CYS A 28 15.45 -35.50 -6.31
C CYS A 28 14.72 -36.73 -5.75
N ARG A 29 13.46 -36.92 -6.14
CA ARG A 29 12.57 -37.98 -5.62
C ARG A 29 13.22 -39.35 -5.63
N ASN A 30 13.91 -39.73 -6.75
CA ASN A 30 14.49 -41.03 -6.87
C ASN A 30 15.72 -41.23 -5.95
N LEU A 31 16.49 -40.18 -5.67
CA LEU A 31 17.58 -40.19 -4.72
C LEU A 31 17.07 -40.24 -3.29
N TYR A 32 15.96 -39.58 -3.01
CA TYR A 32 15.32 -39.57 -1.69
C TYR A 32 14.88 -40.99 -1.30
N TRP A 33 14.23 -41.73 -2.21
CA TRP A 33 13.85 -43.12 -1.94
C TRP A 33 15.08 -44.02 -1.73
N LYS A 34 16.16 -43.84 -2.49
CA LYS A 34 17.43 -44.58 -2.28
C LYS A 34 18.04 -44.27 -0.92
N ALA A 35 17.97 -43.01 -0.47
CA ALA A 35 18.46 -42.62 0.85
C ALA A 35 17.67 -43.30 1.97
N LEU A 36 16.32 -43.34 1.87
CA LEU A 36 15.45 -44.03 2.82
C LEU A 36 15.73 -45.53 2.89
N GLU A 37 15.99 -46.18 1.77
CA GLU A 37 16.33 -47.59 1.70
C GLU A 37 17.72 -47.89 2.29
N ALA A 38 18.67 -46.97 2.13
CA ALA A 38 20.04 -47.12 2.63
C ALA A 38 20.20 -46.87 4.13
N VAL A 39 19.33 -46.02 4.72
CA VAL A 39 19.40 -45.68 6.13
C VAL A 39 18.32 -46.43 6.90
N GLN A 40 18.70 -47.60 7.44
CA GLN A 40 17.83 -48.49 8.22
C GLN A 40 18.45 -48.84 9.57
N GLY A 41 17.64 -49.45 10.47
CA GLY A 41 18.09 -49.92 11.77
C GLY A 41 18.48 -48.77 12.73
N GLU A 42 19.60 -48.95 13.41
CA GLU A 42 20.07 -47.95 14.42
C GLU A 42 20.44 -46.59 13.81
N LYS A 43 20.73 -46.51 12.52
CA LYS A 43 21.06 -45.25 11.86
C LYS A 43 19.84 -44.29 11.76
N VAL A 44 18.63 -44.83 11.76
CA VAL A 44 17.40 -44.00 11.68
C VAL A 44 17.31 -42.99 12.83
N HIS A 45 17.81 -43.32 14.01
CA HIS A 45 17.81 -42.43 15.18
C HIS A 45 18.78 -41.24 15.05
N LEU A 46 19.67 -41.25 14.05
CA LEU A 46 20.62 -40.20 13.77
C LEU A 46 20.07 -39.16 12.74
N VAL A 47 18.94 -39.49 12.10
CA VAL A 47 18.28 -38.59 11.13
C VAL A 47 17.56 -37.49 11.91
N THR A 48 18.01 -36.25 11.74
CA THR A 48 17.41 -35.05 12.36
C THR A 48 16.60 -34.24 11.35
N ASP A 49 16.96 -34.34 10.07
CA ASP A 49 16.29 -33.69 8.93
C ASP A 49 16.61 -34.44 7.62
N ASP A 50 16.04 -33.96 6.50
CA ASP A 50 16.23 -34.63 5.20
C ASP A 50 17.68 -34.53 4.67
N CYS A 51 18.39 -33.44 5.00
CA CYS A 51 19.82 -33.34 4.65
C CYS A 51 20.65 -34.40 5.38
N SER A 52 20.41 -34.61 6.67
CA SER A 52 21.12 -35.63 7.45
C SER A 52 20.82 -37.04 6.96
N LEU A 53 19.62 -37.31 6.44
CA LEU A 53 19.30 -38.57 5.76
C LEU A 53 20.20 -38.80 4.56
N PHE A 54 20.41 -37.78 3.71
CA PHE A 54 21.29 -37.87 2.53
C PHE A 54 22.74 -38.08 2.93
N GLU A 55 23.22 -37.35 3.93
CA GLU A 55 24.58 -37.49 4.46
C GLU A 55 24.85 -38.94 4.97
N LEU A 56 23.89 -39.46 5.78
CA LEU A 56 23.97 -40.83 6.30
C LEU A 56 23.90 -41.89 5.20
N ALA A 57 23.26 -41.62 4.08
CA ALA A 57 23.18 -42.44 2.92
C ALA A 57 24.45 -42.31 2.00
N GLY A 58 25.35 -41.38 2.34
CA GLY A 58 26.55 -41.10 1.51
C GLY A 58 26.24 -40.34 0.23
N LEU A 59 25.12 -39.65 0.16
CA LEU A 59 24.71 -38.84 -0.99
C LEU A 59 25.10 -37.38 -0.78
N PRO A 60 25.48 -36.67 -1.86
CA PRO A 60 25.88 -35.26 -1.73
C PRO A 60 24.72 -34.35 -1.40
N VAL A 61 24.98 -33.40 -0.51
CA VAL A 61 24.09 -32.26 -0.18
C VAL A 61 24.76 -30.98 -0.68
N HIS A 62 24.02 -30.17 -1.47
CA HIS A 62 24.50 -28.91 -2.00
C HIS A 62 23.85 -27.77 -1.22
N LEU A 63 24.67 -26.87 -0.67
CA LEU A 63 24.19 -25.67 0.03
C LEU A 63 24.02 -24.54 -0.98
N THR A 64 22.89 -23.82 -0.88
CA THR A 64 22.61 -22.60 -1.61
C THR A 64 22.56 -21.43 -0.66
N GLN A 65 22.76 -20.21 -1.18
CA GLN A 65 22.63 -18.99 -0.37
C GLN A 65 21.23 -18.89 0.21
N GLY A 66 21.13 -18.78 1.53
CA GLY A 66 19.90 -18.54 2.27
C GLY A 66 19.69 -17.07 2.59
N ASP A 67 18.57 -16.75 3.25
CA ASP A 67 18.25 -15.41 3.73
C ASP A 67 18.00 -15.46 5.23
N TYR A 68 18.57 -14.49 5.99
CA TYR A 68 18.36 -14.37 7.42
C TYR A 68 16.90 -14.08 7.80
N ALA A 69 16.11 -13.52 6.89
CA ALA A 69 14.68 -13.32 7.08
C ALA A 69 13.86 -14.62 6.99
N ASN A 70 14.42 -15.69 6.43
CA ASN A 70 13.76 -17.00 6.33
C ASN A 70 13.86 -17.76 7.66
N LEU A 71 13.01 -17.39 8.61
CA LEU A 71 12.95 -18.00 9.93
C LEU A 71 12.01 -19.22 9.93
N LYS A 72 12.49 -20.35 10.44
CA LYS A 72 11.65 -21.52 10.74
C LYS A 72 11.03 -21.34 12.13
N ILE A 73 9.70 -21.26 12.21
CA ILE A 73 8.96 -21.19 13.47
C ILE A 73 8.73 -22.62 13.95
N THR A 74 9.40 -23.00 15.04
CA THR A 74 9.34 -24.34 15.62
C THR A 74 8.90 -24.33 17.08
N THR A 75 9.12 -23.23 17.80
CA THR A 75 8.81 -23.08 19.22
C THR A 75 7.96 -21.83 19.45
N LYS A 76 7.39 -21.72 20.66
CA LYS A 76 6.62 -20.51 21.04
C LYS A 76 7.51 -19.27 21.13
N GLU A 77 8.78 -19.47 21.42
CA GLU A 77 9.79 -18.41 21.52
C GLU A 77 10.12 -17.80 20.17
N ASP A 78 9.89 -18.53 19.07
CA ASP A 78 10.10 -18.03 17.70
C ASP A 78 8.99 -17.07 17.24
N LEU A 79 7.80 -17.09 17.88
CA LEU A 79 6.64 -16.27 17.51
C LEU A 79 6.90 -14.76 17.58
N PRO A 80 7.58 -14.21 18.61
CA PRO A 80 7.90 -12.79 18.65
C PRO A 80 8.81 -12.35 17.50
N ALA A 81 9.78 -13.17 17.11
CA ALA A 81 10.67 -12.90 15.99
C ALA A 81 9.92 -12.93 14.65
N ALA A 82 8.99 -13.88 14.47
CA ALA A 82 8.11 -13.94 13.31
C ALA A 82 7.11 -12.78 13.26
N ALA A 83 6.63 -12.30 14.42
CA ALA A 83 5.77 -11.13 14.52
C ALA A 83 6.52 -9.82 14.18
N GLN A 84 7.81 -9.74 14.50
CA GLN A 84 8.68 -8.62 14.12
C GLN A 84 9.02 -8.63 12.63
N ASN A 85 9.07 -9.81 12.00
CA ASN A 85 9.21 -9.95 10.54
C ASN A 85 7.90 -9.81 9.74
N LYS A 86 6.73 -9.80 10.40
CA LYS A 86 5.56 -9.14 9.83
C LYS A 86 5.89 -7.66 9.89
N GLY A 87 6.45 -7.12 8.80
CA GLY A 87 6.48 -5.68 8.59
C GLY A 87 5.11 -5.17 9.04
N GLU A 88 5.05 -4.24 9.98
CA GLU A 88 3.79 -3.56 10.31
C GLU A 88 3.14 -3.28 8.98
N ASN A 89 1.88 -3.65 8.80
CA ASN A 89 1.17 -3.34 7.58
C ASN A 89 1.10 -1.81 7.51
N THR A 90 2.12 -1.24 6.90
CA THR A 90 2.37 0.21 6.88
C THR A 90 1.44 0.91 5.90
N MET A 91 0.81 0.11 5.00
CA MET A 91 -0.10 0.60 3.97
C MET A 91 -1.52 0.78 4.51
N ARG A 92 -2.13 1.90 4.18
CA ARG A 92 -3.53 2.22 4.50
C ARG A 92 -4.22 2.76 3.25
N ILE A 93 -5.48 2.42 3.10
CA ILE A 93 -6.32 2.85 1.98
C ILE A 93 -7.41 3.76 2.53
N GLY A 94 -7.66 4.86 1.83
CA GLY A 94 -8.82 5.71 2.04
C GLY A 94 -9.62 5.89 0.76
N HIS A 95 -10.91 6.15 0.92
CA HIS A 95 -11.83 6.49 -0.15
C HIS A 95 -12.45 7.85 0.16
N GLY A 96 -12.51 8.72 -0.84
CA GLY A 96 -13.21 10.00 -0.79
C GLY A 96 -14.28 10.07 -1.87
N TYR A 97 -15.35 10.78 -1.57
CA TYR A 97 -16.45 11.09 -2.47
C TYR A 97 -16.89 12.52 -2.25
N ASP A 98 -17.02 13.28 -3.34
CA ASP A 98 -17.60 14.62 -3.29
C ASP A 98 -18.52 14.87 -4.49
N VAL A 99 -19.47 15.79 -4.32
CA VAL A 99 -20.44 16.15 -5.35
C VAL A 99 -20.84 17.62 -5.23
N HIS A 100 -20.83 18.30 -6.38
CA HIS A 100 -21.27 19.69 -6.46
C HIS A 100 -22.28 19.89 -7.58
N ARG A 101 -23.23 20.80 -7.35
CA ARG A 101 -24.25 21.21 -8.32
C ARG A 101 -23.62 22.09 -9.40
N LEU A 102 -24.02 21.91 -10.66
CA LEU A 102 -23.69 22.80 -11.78
C LEU A 102 -24.65 24.00 -11.78
N VAL A 103 -24.08 25.21 -11.84
CA VAL A 103 -24.80 26.48 -11.90
C VAL A 103 -24.19 27.42 -12.92
N GLU A 104 -24.97 28.33 -13.45
CA GLU A 104 -24.51 29.41 -14.32
C GLU A 104 -23.69 30.45 -13.57
N GLY A 105 -22.84 31.19 -14.28
CA GLY A 105 -22.09 32.32 -13.74
C GLY A 105 -20.88 31.98 -12.87
N ARG A 106 -20.53 30.71 -12.76
CA ARG A 106 -19.29 30.25 -12.09
C ARG A 106 -18.33 29.62 -13.10
N LYS A 107 -17.04 29.71 -12.83
CA LYS A 107 -16.03 28.96 -13.57
C LYS A 107 -16.09 27.47 -13.19
N LEU A 108 -15.92 26.60 -14.16
CA LEU A 108 -15.70 25.18 -13.88
C LEU A 108 -14.21 24.96 -13.62
N ILE A 109 -13.89 24.61 -12.38
CA ILE A 109 -12.51 24.28 -11.96
C ILE A 109 -12.52 22.82 -11.53
N MET A 110 -11.52 22.04 -12.02
CA MET A 110 -11.39 20.63 -11.70
C MET A 110 -9.93 20.18 -11.79
N GLY A 111 -9.42 19.58 -10.72
CA GLY A 111 -8.00 19.26 -10.58
C GLY A 111 -7.10 20.50 -10.69
N GLY A 112 -7.58 21.66 -10.23
CA GLY A 112 -6.91 22.94 -10.36
C GLY A 112 -6.86 23.49 -11.79
N VAL A 113 -7.64 22.92 -12.73
CA VAL A 113 -7.70 23.35 -14.12
C VAL A 113 -9.03 24.06 -14.40
N THR A 114 -8.96 25.29 -14.90
CA THR A 114 -10.17 25.99 -15.40
C THR A 114 -10.57 25.41 -16.75
N ILE A 115 -11.77 24.86 -16.81
CA ILE A 115 -12.33 24.21 -18.01
C ILE A 115 -13.33 25.15 -18.66
N PRO A 116 -13.20 25.44 -19.97
CA PRO A 116 -14.19 26.23 -20.71
C PRO A 116 -15.55 25.51 -20.74
N TYR A 117 -16.51 26.06 -19.99
CA TYR A 117 -17.89 25.55 -19.94
C TYR A 117 -18.83 26.67 -19.51
N GLU A 118 -20.10 26.61 -19.89
CA GLU A 118 -21.12 27.61 -19.57
C GLU A 118 -21.53 27.62 -18.09
N LYS A 119 -21.33 26.51 -17.40
CA LYS A 119 -21.66 26.33 -15.98
C LYS A 119 -20.40 25.99 -15.19
N GLY A 120 -20.41 26.31 -13.91
CA GLY A 120 -19.39 25.87 -12.96
C GLY A 120 -20.00 25.25 -11.71
N LEU A 121 -19.18 24.74 -10.83
CA LEU A 121 -19.64 24.08 -9.62
C LEU A 121 -19.94 25.06 -8.51
N LEU A 122 -21.02 24.81 -7.75
CA LEU A 122 -21.44 25.59 -6.60
C LEU A 122 -20.81 25.02 -5.34
N GLY A 123 -20.04 25.83 -4.63
CA GLY A 123 -19.46 25.48 -3.33
C GLY A 123 -18.87 26.71 -2.64
N HIS A 124 -18.37 26.54 -1.40
CA HIS A 124 -17.81 27.61 -0.58
C HIS A 124 -16.41 28.02 -1.08
N SER A 125 -15.59 27.06 -1.47
CA SER A 125 -14.27 27.23 -2.11
C SER A 125 -14.43 27.47 -3.62
N ASP A 126 -13.41 27.14 -4.41
CA ASP A 126 -13.51 27.04 -5.87
C ASP A 126 -14.37 25.86 -6.34
N ALA A 127 -14.87 25.04 -5.41
CA ALA A 127 -15.74 23.88 -5.62
C ALA A 127 -15.11 22.80 -6.52
N ASP A 128 -13.80 22.58 -6.42
CA ASP A 128 -13.10 21.53 -7.17
C ASP A 128 -13.41 20.16 -6.57
N VAL A 129 -14.45 19.52 -7.07
CA VAL A 129 -14.97 18.23 -6.61
C VAL A 129 -13.91 17.11 -6.67
N LEU A 130 -12.99 17.16 -7.62
CA LEU A 130 -11.92 16.16 -7.76
C LEU A 130 -10.90 16.31 -6.62
N LEU A 131 -10.44 17.52 -6.33
CA LEU A 131 -9.47 17.76 -5.26
C LEU A 131 -10.07 17.53 -3.87
N HIS A 132 -11.35 17.80 -3.68
CA HIS A 132 -12.06 17.48 -2.44
C HIS A 132 -12.13 15.97 -2.22
N ALA A 133 -12.52 15.18 -3.23
CA ALA A 133 -12.55 13.72 -3.12
C ALA A 133 -11.15 13.14 -2.85
N VAL A 134 -10.10 13.67 -3.49
CA VAL A 134 -8.71 13.25 -3.23
C VAL A 134 -8.30 13.59 -1.78
N SER A 135 -8.63 14.79 -1.30
CA SER A 135 -8.33 15.22 0.07
C SER A 135 -9.01 14.32 1.11
N ASP A 136 -10.29 13.99 0.91
CA ASP A 136 -11.03 13.10 1.78
C ASP A 136 -10.48 11.66 1.78
N ALA A 137 -10.07 11.16 0.61
CA ALA A 137 -9.41 9.86 0.53
C ALA A 137 -8.12 9.83 1.37
N LEU A 138 -7.30 10.86 1.27
CA LEU A 138 -6.04 10.97 2.01
C LEU A 138 -6.26 11.12 3.53
N LEU A 139 -7.14 12.02 3.94
CA LEU A 139 -7.48 12.23 5.36
C LEU A 139 -8.11 10.98 5.98
N GLY A 140 -9.03 10.33 5.24
CA GLY A 140 -9.67 9.09 5.66
C GLY A 140 -8.67 7.95 5.84
N ALA A 141 -7.71 7.78 4.92
CA ALA A 141 -6.65 6.78 5.04
C ALA A 141 -5.82 6.96 6.32
N ALA A 142 -5.54 8.20 6.70
CA ALA A 142 -4.81 8.55 7.94
C ALA A 142 -5.69 8.54 9.20
N ALA A 143 -7.00 8.30 9.08
CA ALA A 143 -7.99 8.40 10.16
C ALA A 143 -8.07 9.82 10.79
N LEU A 144 -7.87 10.85 9.97
CA LEU A 144 -7.92 12.27 10.39
C LEU A 144 -9.31 12.89 10.24
N GLY A 145 -10.26 12.18 9.64
CA GLY A 145 -11.62 12.67 9.33
C GLY A 145 -11.74 13.10 7.88
N ASP A 146 -12.41 14.20 7.63
CA ASP A 146 -12.75 14.74 6.33
C ASP A 146 -12.24 16.18 6.14
N ILE A 147 -12.38 16.69 4.92
CA ILE A 147 -11.97 18.05 4.55
C ILE A 147 -12.72 19.13 5.36
N GLY A 148 -14.00 18.91 5.68
CA GLY A 148 -14.81 19.86 6.45
C GLY A 148 -14.34 20.04 7.88
N LYS A 149 -13.72 19.01 8.48
CA LYS A 149 -13.13 19.10 9.82
C LYS A 149 -11.89 20.01 9.85
N HIS A 150 -11.10 20.01 8.80
CA HIS A 150 -9.84 20.76 8.72
C HIS A 150 -10.02 22.16 8.10
N PHE A 151 -10.96 22.29 7.17
CA PHE A 151 -11.23 23.52 6.43
C PHE A 151 -12.74 23.81 6.45
N PRO A 152 -13.32 24.16 7.63
CA PRO A 152 -14.75 24.34 7.75
C PRO A 152 -15.24 25.50 6.87
N ASP A 153 -16.37 25.30 6.22
CA ASP A 153 -17.05 26.28 5.38
C ASP A 153 -17.58 27.51 6.17
N THR A 154 -17.62 27.39 7.50
CA THR A 154 -17.95 28.51 8.40
C THR A 154 -16.78 29.44 8.65
N ASP A 155 -15.56 29.09 8.26
CA ASP A 155 -14.36 29.91 8.44
C ASP A 155 -14.11 30.80 7.21
N PRO A 156 -14.20 32.14 7.36
CA PRO A 156 -14.00 33.05 6.24
C PRO A 156 -12.64 32.93 5.53
N ARG A 157 -11.65 32.34 6.17
CA ARG A 157 -10.32 32.12 5.58
C ARG A 157 -10.35 31.20 4.37
N TYR A 158 -11.37 30.35 4.26
CA TYR A 158 -11.50 29.37 3.19
C TYR A 158 -12.55 29.74 2.14
N GLU A 159 -13.20 30.92 2.28
CA GLU A 159 -14.14 31.43 1.29
C GLU A 159 -13.40 31.70 -0.03
N GLY A 160 -13.81 31.04 -1.12
CA GLY A 160 -13.15 31.13 -2.41
C GLY A 160 -11.74 30.53 -2.45
N ALA A 161 -11.35 29.71 -1.47
CA ALA A 161 -10.02 29.11 -1.40
C ALA A 161 -9.73 28.24 -2.63
N ASP A 162 -8.47 28.30 -3.09
CA ASP A 162 -7.92 27.38 -4.09
C ASP A 162 -7.77 25.97 -3.50
N SER A 163 -8.49 25.00 -4.02
CA SER A 163 -8.47 23.63 -3.54
C SER A 163 -7.11 22.95 -3.72
N LEU A 164 -6.24 23.43 -4.61
CA LEU A 164 -4.84 22.96 -4.66
C LEU A 164 -4.06 23.41 -3.41
N MET A 165 -4.35 24.58 -2.87
CA MET A 165 -3.75 25.03 -1.60
C MET A 165 -4.22 24.13 -0.45
N LEU A 166 -5.52 23.79 -0.41
CA LEU A 166 -6.07 22.87 0.59
C LEU A 166 -5.43 21.48 0.48
N LEU A 167 -5.26 20.97 -0.74
CA LEU A 167 -4.61 19.67 -0.96
C LEU A 167 -3.14 19.64 -0.51
N ARG A 168 -2.38 20.73 -0.71
CA ARG A 168 -1.00 20.85 -0.18
C ARG A 168 -1.00 20.78 1.35
N GLU A 169 -1.98 21.42 1.99
CA GLU A 169 -2.11 21.40 3.45
C GLU A 169 -2.48 20.00 3.95
N VAL A 170 -3.32 19.24 3.23
CA VAL A 170 -3.59 17.82 3.52
C VAL A 170 -2.30 17.00 3.42
N GLY A 171 -1.49 17.22 2.38
CA GLY A 171 -0.18 16.57 2.25
C GLY A 171 0.74 16.86 3.44
N ARG A 172 0.78 18.11 3.93
CA ARG A 172 1.53 18.51 5.12
C ARG A 172 1.02 17.80 6.39
N LEU A 173 -0.30 17.70 6.58
CA LEU A 173 -0.89 16.98 7.71
C LEU A 173 -0.54 15.49 7.72
N LEU A 174 -0.52 14.85 6.55
CA LEU A 174 -0.06 13.47 6.42
C LEU A 174 1.41 13.33 6.83
N ASP A 175 2.26 14.24 6.35
CA ASP A 175 3.69 14.26 6.66
C ASP A 175 3.93 14.38 8.18
N GLU A 176 3.23 15.28 8.86
CA GLU A 176 3.29 15.49 10.31
C GLU A 176 2.78 14.30 11.12
N THR A 177 1.85 13.53 10.57
CA THR A 177 1.32 12.32 11.21
C THR A 177 2.12 11.06 10.88
N GLY A 178 3.22 11.20 10.13
CA GLY A 178 4.17 10.13 9.82
C GLY A 178 3.76 9.26 8.66
N TYR A 179 2.98 9.79 7.71
CA TYR A 179 2.57 9.09 6.49
C TYR A 179 3.14 9.73 5.23
N THR A 180 3.34 8.91 4.20
CA THR A 180 3.61 9.33 2.82
C THR A 180 2.50 8.83 1.91
N VAL A 181 2.22 9.56 0.84
CA VAL A 181 1.28 9.11 -0.20
C VAL A 181 1.99 8.13 -1.13
N GLY A 182 1.43 6.94 -1.33
CA GLY A 182 1.92 5.94 -2.26
C GLY A 182 1.38 6.18 -3.67
N ASN A 183 0.04 6.18 -3.82
CA ASN A 183 -0.60 6.50 -5.10
C ASN A 183 -2.04 6.99 -4.92
N ILE A 184 -2.58 7.60 -5.97
CA ILE A 184 -3.95 8.11 -6.05
C ILE A 184 -4.60 7.61 -7.34
N ASP A 185 -5.83 7.11 -7.23
CA ASP A 185 -6.70 6.81 -8.37
C ASP A 185 -8.06 7.50 -8.18
N ALA A 186 -8.43 8.37 -9.10
CA ALA A 186 -9.67 9.14 -9.04
C ALA A 186 -10.50 8.98 -10.31
N THR A 187 -11.82 9.03 -10.14
CA THR A 187 -12.79 8.96 -11.24
C THR A 187 -13.80 10.09 -11.10
N VAL A 188 -13.92 10.91 -12.14
CA VAL A 188 -14.91 11.99 -12.22
C VAL A 188 -16.11 11.51 -13.04
N LEU A 189 -17.31 11.67 -12.47
CA LEU A 189 -18.59 11.40 -13.13
C LEU A 189 -19.14 12.72 -13.67
N CYS A 190 -19.03 12.88 -15.00
CA CYS A 190 -19.35 14.15 -15.66
C CYS A 190 -19.95 13.89 -17.05
N GLN A 191 -21.21 14.27 -17.27
CA GLN A 191 -21.87 14.12 -18.54
C GLN A 191 -21.31 15.10 -19.58
N ALA A 192 -21.04 16.34 -19.15
CA ALA A 192 -20.43 17.39 -19.94
C ALA A 192 -19.76 18.42 -19.02
N PRO A 193 -18.67 19.08 -19.47
CA PRO A 193 -17.97 18.95 -20.76
C PRO A 193 -17.08 17.71 -20.83
N LYS A 194 -16.47 17.46 -21.99
CA LYS A 194 -15.50 16.37 -22.18
C LYS A 194 -14.21 16.68 -21.43
N LEU A 195 -13.86 15.86 -20.42
CA LEU A 195 -12.71 16.11 -19.53
C LEU A 195 -11.38 15.58 -20.05
N ALA A 196 -11.40 14.62 -20.97
CA ALA A 196 -10.19 13.94 -21.46
C ALA A 196 -9.02 14.87 -21.87
N PRO A 197 -9.22 16.02 -22.54
CA PRO A 197 -8.12 16.93 -22.88
C PRO A 197 -7.46 17.59 -21.66
N HIS A 198 -8.15 17.66 -20.53
CA HIS A 198 -7.72 18.35 -19.30
C HIS A 198 -7.07 17.41 -18.27
N ILE A 199 -7.30 16.10 -18.39
CA ILE A 199 -6.78 15.08 -17.44
C ILE A 199 -5.27 15.15 -17.24
N PRO A 200 -4.42 15.33 -18.29
CA PRO A 200 -2.98 15.42 -18.07
C PRO A 200 -2.57 16.56 -17.14
N ALA A 201 -3.21 17.73 -17.27
CA ALA A 201 -2.94 18.88 -16.41
C ALA A 201 -3.46 18.69 -14.99
N MET A 202 -4.63 18.05 -14.81
CA MET A 202 -5.17 17.68 -13.47
C MET A 202 -4.21 16.76 -12.73
N ARG A 203 -3.72 15.69 -13.40
CA ARG A 203 -2.74 14.76 -12.84
C ARG A 203 -1.46 15.48 -12.41
N GLN A 204 -0.96 16.37 -13.26
CA GLN A 204 0.27 17.13 -12.97
C GLN A 204 0.09 18.05 -11.75
N ASN A 205 -1.07 18.72 -11.64
CA ASN A 205 -1.38 19.60 -10.52
C ASN A 205 -1.44 18.81 -9.19
N ILE A 206 -2.10 17.66 -9.18
CA ILE A 206 -2.18 16.78 -8.00
C ILE A 206 -0.78 16.28 -7.62
N ALA A 207 -0.02 15.76 -8.60
CA ALA A 207 1.34 15.29 -8.37
C ALA A 207 2.24 16.39 -7.79
N ASN A 208 2.20 17.59 -8.36
CA ASN A 208 2.97 18.74 -7.86
C ASN A 208 2.55 19.18 -6.45
N ALA A 209 1.24 19.14 -6.14
CA ALA A 209 0.70 19.54 -4.85
C ALA A 209 1.17 18.63 -3.71
N LEU A 210 1.33 17.34 -4.00
CA LEU A 210 1.67 16.29 -3.04
C LEU A 210 3.12 15.80 -3.13
N GLY A 211 3.91 16.31 -4.08
CA GLY A 211 5.30 15.88 -4.28
C GLY A 211 5.43 14.46 -4.83
N LEU A 212 4.47 14.01 -5.64
CA LEU A 212 4.41 12.66 -6.21
C LEU A 212 5.00 12.61 -7.62
N ALA A 213 5.42 11.42 -8.06
CA ALA A 213 5.65 11.17 -9.47
C ALA A 213 4.32 11.18 -10.25
N LEU A 214 4.35 11.57 -11.53
CA LEU A 214 3.13 11.62 -12.35
C LEU A 214 2.47 10.24 -12.50
N ASP A 215 3.26 9.18 -12.48
CA ASP A 215 2.80 7.80 -12.62
C ASP A 215 2.07 7.27 -11.37
N ASP A 216 2.23 7.94 -10.22
CA ASP A 216 1.51 7.62 -8.99
C ASP A 216 0.12 8.28 -8.93
N VAL A 217 -0.24 9.11 -9.91
CA VAL A 217 -1.52 9.80 -9.97
C VAL A 217 -2.31 9.39 -11.20
N SER A 218 -3.43 8.73 -10.99
CA SER A 218 -4.41 8.39 -12.04
C SER A 218 -5.67 9.24 -11.88
N VAL A 219 -6.13 9.83 -12.99
CA VAL A 219 -7.42 10.52 -13.09
C VAL A 219 -8.14 9.99 -14.31
N LYS A 220 -9.39 9.56 -14.11
CA LYS A 220 -10.30 9.07 -15.16
C LYS A 220 -11.58 9.88 -15.14
N ALA A 221 -12.27 9.94 -16.25
CA ALA A 221 -13.60 10.53 -16.34
C ALA A 221 -14.55 9.58 -17.10
N THR A 222 -15.78 9.51 -16.64
CA THR A 222 -16.84 8.73 -17.26
C THR A 222 -18.15 9.51 -17.30
N THR A 223 -19.04 9.17 -18.23
CA THR A 223 -20.45 9.57 -18.21
C THR A 223 -21.27 8.54 -17.43
N GLU A 224 -22.48 8.86 -17.05
CA GLU A 224 -23.46 7.91 -16.53
C GLU A 224 -24.59 7.64 -17.53
N GLU A 225 -24.30 7.79 -18.82
CA GLU A 225 -25.22 7.46 -19.93
C GLU A 225 -26.62 8.10 -19.77
N HIS A 226 -26.64 9.37 -19.31
CA HIS A 226 -27.85 10.13 -19.00
C HIS A 226 -28.67 9.61 -17.81
N LEU A 227 -28.11 8.77 -16.94
CA LEU A 227 -28.75 8.26 -15.74
C LEU A 227 -28.33 9.12 -14.51
N GLY A 228 -29.29 9.34 -13.61
CA GLY A 228 -29.05 10.05 -12.37
C GLY A 228 -28.70 11.53 -12.54
N PHE A 229 -28.39 12.22 -11.45
CA PHE A 229 -28.16 13.66 -11.45
C PHE A 229 -26.91 14.09 -12.22
N THR A 230 -25.86 13.27 -12.26
CA THR A 230 -24.66 13.53 -13.04
C THR A 230 -24.91 13.29 -14.52
N GLY A 231 -25.65 12.23 -14.88
CA GLY A 231 -26.04 11.94 -16.25
C GLY A 231 -27.03 12.96 -16.82
N GLU A 232 -27.87 13.57 -15.98
CA GLU A 232 -28.77 14.66 -16.35
C GLU A 232 -28.05 16.03 -16.40
N GLY A 233 -26.77 16.11 -16.03
CA GLY A 233 -25.99 17.35 -16.05
C GLY A 233 -26.40 18.36 -14.98
N LEU A 234 -26.96 17.87 -13.86
CA LEU A 234 -27.34 18.70 -12.70
C LEU A 234 -26.16 18.95 -11.76
N GLY A 235 -25.14 18.11 -11.81
CA GLY A 235 -23.95 18.19 -10.99
C GLY A 235 -22.83 17.35 -11.56
N ILE A 236 -21.67 17.43 -10.91
CA ILE A 236 -20.50 16.58 -11.17
C ILE A 236 -20.13 15.93 -9.83
N ALA A 237 -19.78 14.65 -9.86
CA ALA A 237 -19.28 13.91 -8.71
C ALA A 237 -17.87 13.38 -8.98
N ALA A 238 -17.13 13.13 -7.91
CA ALA A 238 -15.84 12.48 -8.00
C ALA A 238 -15.68 11.43 -6.89
N HIS A 239 -15.05 10.33 -7.23
CA HIS A 239 -14.53 9.34 -6.30
C HIS A 239 -13.01 9.35 -6.36
N ALA A 240 -12.37 9.18 -5.23
CA ALA A 240 -10.94 8.97 -5.14
C ALA A 240 -10.61 7.83 -4.20
N VAL A 241 -9.57 7.08 -4.53
CA VAL A 241 -8.91 6.12 -3.63
C VAL A 241 -7.46 6.54 -3.50
N ALA A 242 -6.96 6.57 -2.28
CA ALA A 242 -5.57 6.88 -1.99
C ALA A 242 -4.95 5.76 -1.15
N LEU A 243 -3.73 5.39 -1.48
CA LEU A 243 -2.88 4.54 -0.68
C LEU A 243 -1.85 5.43 0.03
N ILE A 244 -1.72 5.26 1.34
CA ILE A 244 -0.68 5.91 2.13
C ILE A 244 0.16 4.87 2.86
N GLU A 245 1.40 5.20 3.15
CA GLU A 245 2.35 4.34 3.85
C GLU A 245 2.92 5.08 5.06
N LYS A 246 3.13 4.34 6.15
CA LYS A 246 3.82 4.87 7.32
C LYS A 246 5.31 5.07 7.00
N LYS A 247 5.87 6.21 7.38
CA LYS A 247 7.30 6.51 7.23
C LYS A 247 8.17 5.61 8.10
#